data_11b834e10d1883e75fd9111e12304220
#
_entry.id   11b834e10d1883e75fd9111e12304220
#
_cell.length_a   1.000
_cell.length_b   1.000
_cell.length_c   1.000
_cell.angle_alpha   90.00
_cell.angle_beta   90.00
_cell.angle_gamma   90.00
#
_symmetry.space_group_name_H-M   'P 1'
#
loop_
_entity.id
_entity.type
_entity.pdbx_description
1 polymer ?
#
loop_
_entity_poly.entity_id
_entity_poly.type
_entity_poly.pdbx_seq_one_letter_code
_entity_poly.pdbx_strand_id
1 'polypeptide(L)'
;MILRDAQALATAASPEERPGPGPAIPPTSDEPQLRLLVSRLQDGDLTAFERLYELTKVDAARTLRHLVGNRVDVEDLLQETYLRLLTAVKGYRGESRFRTFFYRVCSNVALSHLRWKRRRPEDSVAEPPECESSGEDPEAAAQRRQAARLVELALERLKPKKRIVFVYYELCGMSPDEIAEAVGSSPNTVRSRLHHARLEFNEAMQRLLATRRPGGPYGSP
;
A
#
# COMPACT_ATOMS: atom_id res chain seq x y z
N MET A 1 9.68 7.49 -11.76
CA MET A 1 8.51 6.60 -11.72
C MET A 1 7.42 7.15 -10.79
N ILE A 2 7.69 7.52 -9.54
CA ILE A 2 6.71 8.02 -8.55
C ILE A 2 5.98 9.32 -8.95
N LEU A 3 6.64 10.27 -9.63
CA LEU A 3 6.00 11.52 -10.12
C LEU A 3 5.03 11.25 -11.27
N ARG A 4 5.33 10.27 -12.12
CA ARG A 4 4.44 9.84 -13.21
C ARG A 4 3.21 9.15 -12.62
N ASP A 5 3.39 8.40 -11.54
CA ASP A 5 2.32 7.70 -10.82
C ASP A 5 1.45 8.70 -10.02
N ALA A 6 2.04 9.71 -9.37
CA ALA A 6 1.30 10.76 -8.65
C ALA A 6 0.49 11.64 -9.60
N GLN A 7 1.03 11.95 -10.77
CA GLN A 7 0.34 12.74 -11.81
C GLN A 7 -0.69 11.90 -12.55
N ALA A 8 -0.43 10.61 -12.79
CA ALA A 8 -1.39 9.65 -13.32
C ALA A 8 -2.55 9.42 -12.33
N LEU A 9 -2.27 9.31 -11.03
CA LEU A 9 -3.27 9.21 -9.96
C LEU A 9 -4.16 10.46 -9.88
N ALA A 10 -3.59 11.67 -10.10
CA ALA A 10 -4.35 12.92 -10.14
C ALA A 10 -5.21 13.05 -11.41
N THR A 11 -4.78 12.47 -12.53
CA THR A 11 -5.48 12.54 -13.83
C THR A 11 -6.52 11.42 -14.00
N ALA A 12 -6.29 10.24 -13.39
CA ALA A 12 -7.20 9.08 -13.45
C ALA A 12 -8.52 9.26 -12.66
N ALA A 13 -8.73 10.42 -12.06
CA ALA A 13 -9.85 10.70 -11.18
C ALA A 13 -10.96 11.55 -11.78
N SER A 14 -11.16 11.51 -13.08
CA SER A 14 -12.38 12.04 -13.68
C SER A 14 -13.59 11.17 -13.29
N PRO A 15 -14.69 11.77 -12.79
CA PRO A 15 -15.79 11.03 -12.14
C PRO A 15 -16.64 10.17 -13.08
N GLU A 16 -16.42 10.18 -14.38
CA GLU A 16 -17.31 9.56 -15.37
C GLU A 16 -16.81 8.23 -15.98
N GLU A 17 -15.57 7.83 -15.76
CA GLU A 17 -15.10 6.54 -16.26
C GLU A 17 -15.41 5.40 -15.28
N ARG A 18 -16.25 4.44 -15.75
CA ARG A 18 -16.32 3.12 -15.11
C ARG A 18 -14.89 2.63 -14.87
N PRO A 19 -14.57 2.07 -13.68
CA PRO A 19 -13.23 1.55 -13.43
C PRO A 19 -12.92 0.49 -14.49
N GLY A 20 -12.18 0.91 -15.53
CA GLY A 20 -11.50 -0.01 -16.40
C GLY A 20 -10.56 -0.88 -15.58
N PRO A 21 -10.04 -1.98 -16.13
CA PRO A 21 -8.98 -2.73 -15.45
C PRO A 21 -7.89 -1.72 -15.10
N GLY A 22 -7.57 -1.64 -13.79
CA GLY A 22 -6.48 -0.78 -13.33
C GLY A 22 -5.21 -1.07 -14.13
N PRO A 23 -4.19 -0.19 -14.05
CA PRO A 23 -2.93 -0.45 -14.70
C PRO A 23 -2.50 -1.84 -14.24
N ALA A 24 -2.70 -2.82 -15.13
CA ALA A 24 -2.29 -4.17 -14.86
C ALA A 24 -0.79 -4.11 -14.60
N ILE A 25 -0.38 -4.24 -13.34
CA ILE A 25 0.97 -4.74 -13.10
C ILE A 25 0.99 -6.04 -13.90
N PRO A 26 1.87 -6.17 -14.91
CA PRO A 26 1.94 -7.39 -15.70
C PRO A 26 1.93 -8.56 -14.72
N PRO A 27 1.23 -9.67 -15.03
CA PRO A 27 1.23 -10.83 -14.15
C PRO A 27 2.69 -11.08 -13.81
N THR A 28 3.06 -10.77 -12.57
CA THR A 28 4.45 -10.79 -12.14
C THR A 28 4.94 -12.18 -12.48
N SER A 29 5.98 -12.25 -13.31
CA SER A 29 6.63 -13.50 -13.78
C SER A 29 7.00 -14.43 -12.60
N ASP A 30 6.89 -13.94 -11.40
CA ASP A 30 7.32 -14.55 -10.15
C ASP A 30 6.24 -15.44 -9.48
N GLU A 31 4.98 -15.38 -9.89
CA GLU A 31 3.90 -16.15 -9.21
C GLU A 31 4.17 -17.68 -9.20
N PRO A 32 4.65 -18.30 -10.30
CA PRO A 32 5.04 -19.71 -10.25
C PRO A 32 6.19 -19.98 -9.27
N GLN A 33 7.18 -19.08 -9.20
CA GLN A 33 8.30 -19.18 -8.27
C GLN A 33 7.82 -19.03 -6.81
N LEU A 34 6.94 -18.06 -6.54
CA LEU A 34 6.37 -17.85 -5.21
C LEU A 34 5.58 -19.08 -4.74
N ARG A 35 4.77 -19.69 -5.63
CA ARG A 35 4.02 -20.92 -5.32
C ARG A 35 4.95 -22.10 -5.02
N LEU A 36 6.02 -22.26 -5.78
CA LEU A 36 7.02 -23.31 -5.53
C LEU A 36 7.68 -23.12 -4.16
N LEU A 37 8.09 -21.88 -3.81
CA LEU A 37 8.66 -21.58 -2.51
C LEU A 37 7.69 -21.86 -1.37
N VAL A 38 6.42 -21.54 -1.56
CA VAL A 38 5.36 -21.83 -0.57
C VAL A 38 5.18 -23.34 -0.37
N SER A 39 5.16 -24.13 -1.45
CA SER A 39 5.08 -25.61 -1.33
C SER A 39 6.28 -26.15 -0.54
N ARG A 40 7.50 -25.74 -0.87
CA ARG A 40 8.71 -26.15 -0.13
C ARG A 40 8.64 -25.74 1.35
N LEU A 41 8.12 -24.54 1.63
CA LEU A 41 7.94 -24.06 3.01
C LEU A 41 6.89 -24.89 3.77
N GLN A 42 5.82 -25.32 3.11
CA GLN A 42 4.81 -26.24 3.69
C GLN A 42 5.41 -27.61 4.00
N ASP A 43 6.38 -28.07 3.19
CA ASP A 43 7.13 -29.31 3.40
C ASP A 43 8.23 -29.18 4.47
N GLY A 44 8.37 -27.99 5.10
CA GLY A 44 9.31 -27.74 6.20
C GLY A 44 10.68 -27.18 5.77
N ASP A 45 10.87 -26.82 4.50
CA ASP A 45 12.10 -26.23 4.02
C ASP A 45 12.19 -24.73 4.39
N LEU A 46 12.91 -24.45 5.47
CA LEU A 46 13.08 -23.07 5.95
C LEU A 46 13.92 -22.19 5.00
N THR A 47 14.75 -22.77 4.12
CA THR A 47 15.51 -21.97 3.14
C THR A 47 14.59 -21.33 2.11
N ALA A 48 13.45 -21.95 1.83
CA ALA A 48 12.41 -21.38 0.99
C ALA A 48 11.81 -20.10 1.60
N PHE A 49 11.74 -20.00 2.93
CA PHE A 49 11.26 -18.80 3.61
C PHE A 49 12.19 -17.60 3.41
N GLU A 50 13.51 -17.78 3.54
CA GLU A 50 14.48 -16.72 3.30
C GLU A 50 14.32 -16.15 1.89
N ARG A 51 14.19 -17.04 0.91
CA ARG A 51 14.01 -16.62 -0.49
C ARG A 51 12.67 -15.93 -0.72
N LEU A 52 11.60 -16.41 -0.10
CA LEU A 52 10.28 -15.79 -0.15
C LEU A 52 10.31 -14.38 0.47
N TYR A 53 10.98 -14.24 1.62
CA TYR A 53 11.19 -12.96 2.29
C TYR A 53 11.91 -11.97 1.37
N GLU A 54 13.06 -12.36 0.80
CA GLU A 54 13.84 -11.50 -0.10
C GLU A 54 13.04 -11.00 -1.31
N LEU A 55 12.21 -11.87 -1.91
CA LEU A 55 11.39 -11.53 -3.08
C LEU A 55 10.21 -10.61 -2.74
N THR A 56 9.75 -10.58 -1.50
CA THR A 56 8.49 -9.90 -1.15
C THR A 56 8.64 -8.75 -0.15
N LYS A 57 9.77 -8.65 0.59
CA LYS A 57 9.97 -7.70 1.69
C LYS A 57 9.80 -6.22 1.26
N VAL A 58 10.32 -5.85 0.10
CA VAL A 58 10.28 -4.45 -0.39
C VAL A 58 8.83 -4.05 -0.71
N ASP A 59 8.10 -4.91 -1.41
CA ASP A 59 6.70 -4.66 -1.76
C ASP A 59 5.81 -4.69 -0.50
N ALA A 60 6.08 -5.60 0.43
CA ALA A 60 5.38 -5.68 1.71
C ALA A 60 5.60 -4.43 2.56
N ALA A 61 6.85 -3.99 2.74
CA ALA A 61 7.19 -2.80 3.51
C ALA A 61 6.54 -1.55 2.92
N ARG A 62 6.60 -1.38 1.58
CA ARG A 62 5.95 -0.29 0.87
C ARG A 62 4.44 -0.31 1.08
N THR A 63 3.82 -1.47 0.90
CA THR A 63 2.37 -1.65 1.07
C THR A 63 1.95 -1.34 2.50
N LEU A 64 2.62 -1.90 3.51
CA LEU A 64 2.33 -1.64 4.91
C LEU A 64 2.43 -0.15 5.22
N ARG A 65 3.50 0.54 4.77
CA ARG A 65 3.67 1.99 4.95
C ARG A 65 2.48 2.78 4.41
N HIS A 66 2.04 2.47 3.18
CA HIS A 66 0.86 3.13 2.61
C HIS A 66 -0.45 2.81 3.36
N LEU A 67 -0.55 1.63 3.97
CA LEU A 67 -1.73 1.24 4.74
C LEU A 67 -1.79 1.89 6.13
N VAL A 68 -0.66 2.03 6.83
CA VAL A 68 -0.65 2.52 8.23
C VAL A 68 -0.24 3.97 8.37
N GLY A 69 0.46 4.54 7.36
CA GLY A 69 1.03 5.90 7.38
C GLY A 69 2.48 5.92 7.88
N ASN A 70 3.11 7.08 7.75
CA ASN A 70 4.56 7.27 7.94
C ASN A 70 5.03 7.30 9.41
N ARG A 71 4.09 7.35 10.37
CA ARG A 71 4.40 7.47 11.80
C ARG A 71 4.46 6.13 12.54
N VAL A 72 4.76 5.07 11.82
CA VAL A 72 4.77 3.72 12.37
C VAL A 72 6.07 3.06 11.98
N ASP A 73 6.65 2.33 12.90
CA ASP A 73 7.75 1.44 12.60
C ASP A 73 7.24 0.31 11.69
N VAL A 74 7.60 0.43 10.42
CA VAL A 74 7.18 -0.52 9.39
C VAL A 74 7.92 -1.85 9.56
N GLU A 75 9.10 -1.84 10.19
CA GLU A 75 9.90 -3.05 10.40
C GLU A 75 9.21 -3.99 11.36
N ASP A 76 8.66 -3.49 12.47
CA ASP A 76 7.86 -4.29 13.40
C ASP A 76 6.64 -4.93 12.72
N LEU A 77 5.93 -4.14 11.91
CA LEU A 77 4.79 -4.66 11.16
C LEU A 77 5.18 -5.68 10.08
N LEU A 78 6.35 -5.48 9.48
CA LEU A 78 6.90 -6.41 8.52
C LEU A 78 7.23 -7.75 9.20
N GLN A 79 7.91 -7.72 10.34
CA GLN A 79 8.19 -8.90 11.15
C GLN A 79 6.90 -9.63 11.54
N GLU A 80 5.91 -8.91 12.07
CA GLU A 80 4.60 -9.49 12.43
C GLU A 80 3.91 -10.11 11.21
N THR A 81 4.01 -9.47 10.04
CA THR A 81 3.42 -9.99 8.80
C THR A 81 4.04 -11.33 8.42
N TYR A 82 5.36 -11.48 8.50
CA TYR A 82 6.03 -12.73 8.16
C TYR A 82 5.82 -13.83 9.22
N LEU A 83 5.75 -13.48 10.49
CA LEU A 83 5.38 -14.43 11.54
C LEU A 83 3.96 -14.99 11.32
N ARG A 84 3.02 -14.12 10.96
CA ARG A 84 1.66 -14.54 10.62
C ARG A 84 1.61 -15.32 9.31
N LEU A 85 2.43 -14.96 8.33
CA LEU A 85 2.54 -15.70 7.07
C LEU A 85 3.01 -17.13 7.31
N LEU A 86 4.04 -17.36 8.14
CA LEU A 86 4.55 -18.69 8.49
C LEU A 86 3.47 -19.60 9.09
N THR A 87 2.56 -19.01 9.84
CA THR A 87 1.43 -19.76 10.40
C THR A 87 0.32 -19.98 9.36
N ALA A 88 -0.02 -18.93 8.62
CA ALA A 88 -1.14 -18.96 7.68
C ALA A 88 -0.84 -19.78 6.42
N VAL A 89 0.42 -19.86 6.01
CA VAL A 89 0.84 -20.59 4.81
C VAL A 89 0.57 -22.08 4.89
N LYS A 90 0.52 -22.65 6.08
CA LYS A 90 0.16 -24.07 6.31
C LYS A 90 -1.26 -24.39 5.81
N GLY A 91 -2.16 -23.43 5.82
CA GLY A 91 -3.52 -23.57 5.30
C GLY A 91 -3.72 -23.08 3.88
N TYR A 92 -2.69 -22.59 3.22
CA TYR A 92 -2.80 -22.11 1.84
C TYR A 92 -2.87 -23.28 0.85
N ARG A 93 -3.97 -23.36 0.08
CA ARG A 93 -4.27 -24.47 -0.85
C ARG A 93 -4.02 -24.11 -2.33
N GLY A 94 -3.51 -22.92 -2.61
CA GLY A 94 -3.32 -22.48 -3.99
C GLY A 94 -4.61 -22.07 -4.74
N GLU A 95 -5.73 -21.92 -4.03
CA GLU A 95 -7.01 -21.51 -4.59
C GLU A 95 -6.99 -20.10 -5.17
N SER A 96 -6.17 -19.22 -4.61
CA SER A 96 -5.88 -17.89 -5.13
C SER A 96 -4.41 -17.75 -5.51
N ARG A 97 -4.04 -16.62 -6.11
CA ARG A 97 -2.62 -16.26 -6.29
C ARG A 97 -1.98 -16.08 -4.92
N PHE A 98 -0.70 -16.49 -4.80
CA PHE A 98 0.03 -16.29 -3.54
C PHE A 98 0.07 -14.80 -3.14
N ARG A 99 0.25 -13.89 -4.09
CA ARG A 99 0.23 -12.44 -3.81
C ARG A 99 -1.11 -11.99 -3.20
N THR A 100 -2.24 -12.46 -3.67
CA THR A 100 -3.57 -12.16 -3.08
C THR A 100 -3.66 -12.65 -1.65
N PHE A 101 -3.21 -13.88 -1.40
CA PHE A 101 -3.14 -14.46 -0.06
C PHE A 101 -2.20 -13.64 0.85
N PHE A 102 -1.03 -13.27 0.36
CA PHE A 102 -0.05 -12.47 1.11
C PHE A 102 -0.59 -11.08 1.47
N TYR A 103 -1.23 -10.39 0.53
CA TYR A 103 -1.87 -9.10 0.81
C TYR A 103 -3.05 -9.21 1.79
N ARG A 104 -3.71 -10.35 1.89
CA ARG A 104 -4.67 -10.62 2.98
C ARG A 104 -3.96 -10.59 4.33
N VAL A 105 -2.78 -11.19 4.45
CA VAL A 105 -1.99 -11.15 5.70
C VAL A 105 -1.58 -9.72 6.02
N CYS A 106 -1.05 -8.96 5.05
CA CYS A 106 -0.67 -7.55 5.21
C CYS A 106 -1.85 -6.67 5.68
N SER A 107 -3.04 -6.83 5.04
CA SER A 107 -4.22 -6.03 5.43
C SER A 107 -4.71 -6.36 6.84
N ASN A 108 -4.62 -7.62 7.26
CA ASN A 108 -5.00 -8.04 8.61
C ASN A 108 -4.07 -7.45 9.68
N VAL A 109 -2.76 -7.44 9.42
CA VAL A 109 -1.77 -6.80 10.30
C VAL A 109 -2.02 -5.31 10.37
N ALA A 110 -2.12 -4.62 9.22
CA ALA A 110 -2.37 -3.19 9.16
C ALA A 110 -3.67 -2.79 9.88
N LEU A 111 -4.78 -3.51 9.66
CA LEU A 111 -6.05 -3.24 10.34
C LEU A 111 -5.98 -3.49 11.84
N SER A 112 -5.25 -4.51 12.29
CA SER A 112 -5.04 -4.78 13.71
C SER A 112 -4.26 -3.65 14.37
N HIS A 113 -3.17 -3.20 13.72
CA HIS A 113 -2.36 -2.08 14.18
C HIS A 113 -3.17 -0.78 14.26
N LEU A 114 -3.91 -0.42 13.20
CA LEU A 114 -4.74 0.79 13.19
C LEU A 114 -5.85 0.76 14.23
N ARG A 115 -6.42 -0.42 14.56
CA ARG A 115 -7.38 -0.58 15.65
C ARG A 115 -6.72 -0.39 17.02
N TRP A 116 -5.53 -0.94 17.21
CA TRP A 116 -4.75 -0.80 18.45
C TRP A 116 -4.37 0.67 18.68
N LYS A 117 -3.80 1.34 17.67
CA LYS A 117 -3.41 2.76 17.72
C LYS A 117 -4.59 3.68 18.06
N ARG A 118 -5.79 3.39 17.53
CA ARG A 118 -7.00 4.17 17.85
C ARG A 118 -7.44 4.05 19.30
N ARG A 119 -7.10 2.94 19.98
CA ARG A 119 -7.40 2.73 21.41
C ARG A 119 -6.35 3.36 22.33
N ARG A 120 -5.15 3.61 21.84
CA ARG A 120 -4.02 4.19 22.58
C ARG A 120 -3.37 5.31 21.77
N PRO A 121 -3.93 6.53 21.81
CA PRO A 121 -3.43 7.63 20.95
C PRO A 121 -2.05 8.16 21.37
N GLU A 122 -1.59 7.89 22.58
CA GLU A 122 -0.40 8.52 23.19
C GLU A 122 0.93 7.88 22.79
N ASP A 123 0.95 6.69 22.20
CA ASP A 123 2.19 5.94 21.88
C ASP A 123 2.77 6.24 20.47
N SER A 124 2.44 7.37 19.86
CA SER A 124 2.76 7.63 18.45
C SER A 124 3.82 8.73 18.27
N VAL A 125 5.08 8.41 18.54
CA VAL A 125 6.21 9.25 18.13
C VAL A 125 7.25 8.38 17.43
N ALA A 126 7.19 8.33 16.10
CA ALA A 126 8.30 7.86 15.27
C ALA A 126 8.61 8.93 14.23
N GLU A 127 9.85 9.38 14.17
CA GLU A 127 10.36 10.20 13.06
C GLU A 127 10.39 9.34 11.78
N PRO A 128 10.05 9.93 10.62
CA PRO A 128 10.12 9.19 9.36
C PRO A 128 11.58 8.81 9.07
N PRO A 129 11.87 7.56 8.69
CA PRO A 129 13.21 7.18 8.27
C PRO A 129 13.63 7.96 7.02
N GLU A 130 14.81 8.51 7.02
CA GLU A 130 15.42 9.13 5.85
C GLU A 130 15.71 8.05 4.81
N CYS A 131 15.13 8.20 3.62
CA CYS A 131 15.48 7.34 2.49
C CYS A 131 16.81 7.83 1.89
N GLU A 132 17.83 7.02 1.99
CA GLU A 132 19.09 7.25 1.29
C GLU A 132 18.88 7.23 -0.22
N SER A 133 19.27 8.33 -0.88
CA SER A 133 19.20 8.50 -2.33
C SER A 133 20.57 8.23 -2.92
N SER A 134 20.70 7.17 -3.70
CA SER A 134 21.91 6.88 -4.48
C SER A 134 21.90 7.65 -5.80
N GLY A 135 22.88 8.53 -5.98
CA GLY A 135 23.38 8.94 -7.30
C GLY A 135 22.51 9.83 -8.21
N GLU A 136 21.43 10.44 -7.70
CA GLU A 136 20.54 11.29 -8.48
C GLU A 136 20.73 12.78 -8.16
N ASP A 137 20.33 13.64 -9.11
CA ASP A 137 20.27 15.09 -8.91
C ASP A 137 19.51 15.43 -7.62
N PRO A 138 20.13 16.16 -6.66
CA PRO A 138 19.55 16.48 -5.36
C PRO A 138 18.18 17.18 -5.47
N GLU A 139 17.98 18.00 -6.48
CA GLU A 139 16.71 18.73 -6.69
C GLU A 139 15.60 17.77 -7.14
N ALA A 140 15.88 16.89 -8.09
CA ALA A 140 14.93 15.86 -8.54
C ALA A 140 14.60 14.86 -7.42
N ALA A 141 15.58 14.50 -6.59
CA ALA A 141 15.36 13.66 -5.42
C ALA A 141 14.49 14.34 -4.35
N ALA A 142 14.71 15.64 -4.09
CA ALA A 142 13.88 16.44 -3.17
C ALA A 142 12.43 16.55 -3.65
N GLN A 143 12.22 16.84 -4.95
CA GLN A 143 10.88 16.89 -5.54
C GLN A 143 10.13 15.56 -5.43
N ARG A 144 10.82 14.43 -5.65
CA ARG A 144 10.22 13.09 -5.51
C ARG A 144 9.84 12.77 -4.07
N ARG A 145 10.71 13.06 -3.10
CA ARG A 145 10.41 12.91 -1.67
C ARG A 145 9.20 13.74 -1.27
N GLN A 146 9.14 14.97 -1.78
CA GLN A 146 8.01 15.87 -1.53
C GLN A 146 6.70 15.33 -2.12
N ALA A 147 6.71 14.83 -3.36
CA ALA A 147 5.53 14.23 -3.99
C ALA A 147 5.06 12.97 -3.23
N ALA A 148 5.99 12.09 -2.85
CA ALA A 148 5.69 10.90 -2.06
C ALA A 148 5.03 11.26 -0.72
N ARG A 149 5.53 12.28 -0.02
CA ARG A 149 4.96 12.76 1.23
C ARG A 149 3.53 13.29 1.06
N LEU A 150 3.22 13.98 -0.04
CA LEU A 150 1.86 14.45 -0.31
C LEU A 150 0.89 13.27 -0.52
N VAL A 151 1.32 12.26 -1.27
CA VAL A 151 0.54 11.02 -1.46
C VAL A 151 0.25 10.34 -0.12
N GLU A 152 1.25 10.19 0.75
CA GLU A 152 1.08 9.61 2.08
C GLU A 152 0.10 10.39 2.94
N LEU A 153 0.22 11.73 2.98
CA LEU A 153 -0.71 12.59 3.71
C LEU A 153 -2.15 12.49 3.18
N ALA A 154 -2.32 12.35 1.86
CA ALA A 154 -3.64 12.16 1.27
C ALA A 154 -4.22 10.78 1.60
N LEU A 155 -3.39 9.72 1.56
CA LEU A 155 -3.79 8.38 1.98
C LEU A 155 -4.21 8.32 3.45
N GLU A 156 -3.55 9.07 4.33
CA GLU A 156 -3.91 9.14 5.75
C GLU A 156 -5.31 9.74 6.00
N ARG A 157 -5.85 10.53 5.06
CA ARG A 157 -7.21 11.06 5.13
C ARG A 157 -8.29 10.02 4.84
N LEU A 158 -7.93 8.93 4.15
CA LEU A 158 -8.86 7.86 3.84
C LEU A 158 -9.14 7.00 5.08
N LYS A 159 -10.40 6.59 5.26
CA LYS A 159 -10.74 5.56 6.26
C LYS A 159 -10.02 4.24 5.94
N PRO A 160 -9.58 3.46 6.94
CA PRO A 160 -8.74 2.27 6.71
C PRO A 160 -9.25 1.31 5.63
N LYS A 161 -10.53 0.97 5.63
CA LYS A 161 -11.10 0.06 4.61
C LYS A 161 -11.08 0.64 3.19
N LYS A 162 -11.21 1.96 3.03
CA LYS A 162 -11.10 2.64 1.73
C LYS A 162 -9.64 2.74 1.30
N ARG A 163 -8.74 3.07 2.24
CA ARG A 163 -7.30 3.12 1.99
C ARG A 163 -6.76 1.80 1.47
N ILE A 164 -7.12 0.67 2.10
CA ILE A 164 -6.69 -0.66 1.65
C ILE A 164 -7.11 -0.91 0.21
N VAL A 165 -8.39 -0.70 -0.12
CA VAL A 165 -8.89 -0.90 -1.48
C VAL A 165 -8.18 -0.01 -2.49
N PHE A 166 -7.96 1.26 -2.14
CA PHE A 166 -7.24 2.22 -2.99
C PHE A 166 -5.78 1.79 -3.23
N VAL A 167 -5.04 1.48 -2.16
CA VAL A 167 -3.64 1.05 -2.25
C VAL A 167 -3.51 -0.24 -3.08
N TYR A 168 -4.36 -1.23 -2.86
CA TYR A 168 -4.30 -2.49 -3.58
C TYR A 168 -4.62 -2.33 -5.06
N TYR A 169 -5.57 -1.47 -5.39
CA TYR A 169 -5.91 -1.20 -6.79
C TYR A 169 -4.87 -0.33 -7.49
N GLU A 170 -4.57 0.85 -6.94
CA GLU A 170 -3.75 1.87 -7.62
C GLU A 170 -2.24 1.60 -7.52
N LEU A 171 -1.77 1.01 -6.42
CA LEU A 171 -0.34 0.82 -6.15
C LEU A 171 0.11 -0.63 -6.29
N CYS A 172 -0.77 -1.60 -5.98
CA CYS A 172 -0.45 -3.03 -6.11
C CYS A 172 -1.04 -3.66 -7.39
N GLY A 173 -1.83 -2.92 -8.19
CA GLY A 173 -2.38 -3.36 -9.47
C GLY A 173 -3.34 -4.55 -9.38
N MET A 174 -3.94 -4.78 -8.22
CA MET A 174 -4.90 -5.87 -8.03
C MET A 174 -6.24 -5.55 -8.68
N SER A 175 -6.86 -6.54 -9.27
CA SER A 175 -8.24 -6.44 -9.75
C SER A 175 -9.25 -6.31 -8.59
N PRO A 176 -10.45 -5.75 -8.83
CA PRO A 176 -11.48 -5.68 -7.79
C PRO A 176 -11.85 -7.05 -7.19
N ASP A 177 -11.77 -8.12 -7.98
CA ASP A 177 -12.07 -9.48 -7.54
C ASP A 177 -10.97 -10.03 -6.61
N GLU A 178 -9.69 -9.84 -6.96
CA GLU A 178 -8.56 -10.18 -6.10
C GLU A 178 -8.58 -9.38 -4.79
N ILE A 179 -8.93 -8.08 -4.85
CA ILE A 179 -9.07 -7.26 -3.63
C ILE A 179 -10.22 -7.77 -2.77
N ALA A 180 -11.36 -8.13 -3.38
CA ALA A 180 -12.51 -8.66 -2.67
C ALA A 180 -12.15 -9.94 -1.89
N GLU A 181 -11.39 -10.83 -2.52
CA GLU A 181 -10.84 -12.02 -1.88
C GLU A 181 -9.88 -11.66 -0.73
N ALA A 182 -8.92 -10.76 -0.98
CA ALA A 182 -7.93 -10.37 0.02
C ALA A 182 -8.54 -9.71 1.27
N VAL A 183 -9.61 -8.90 1.11
CA VAL A 183 -10.23 -8.17 2.23
C VAL A 183 -11.50 -8.82 2.78
N GLY A 184 -11.89 -9.99 2.27
CA GLY A 184 -13.11 -10.68 2.69
C GLY A 184 -14.38 -9.86 2.44
N SER A 185 -14.55 -9.34 1.23
CA SER A 185 -15.70 -8.48 0.86
C SER A 185 -16.25 -8.88 -0.51
N SER A 186 -17.39 -8.32 -0.93
CA SER A 186 -17.88 -8.55 -2.29
C SER A 186 -17.19 -7.62 -3.29
N PRO A 187 -17.02 -8.02 -4.57
CA PRO A 187 -16.46 -7.16 -5.61
C PRO A 187 -17.23 -5.85 -5.79
N ASN A 188 -18.54 -5.86 -5.64
CA ASN A 188 -19.36 -4.64 -5.71
C ASN A 188 -19.05 -3.68 -4.55
N THR A 189 -18.82 -4.20 -3.34
CA THR A 189 -18.39 -3.41 -2.19
C THR A 189 -17.00 -2.80 -2.43
N VAL A 190 -16.09 -3.55 -3.06
CA VAL A 190 -14.76 -3.07 -3.43
C VAL A 190 -14.87 -1.94 -4.46
N ARG A 191 -15.64 -2.10 -5.53
CA ARG A 191 -15.86 -1.05 -6.55
C ARG A 191 -16.44 0.22 -5.95
N SER A 192 -17.45 0.10 -5.08
CA SER A 192 -18.03 1.27 -4.37
C SER A 192 -17.01 1.95 -3.46
N ARG A 193 -16.24 1.18 -2.67
CA ARG A 193 -15.19 1.73 -1.80
C ARG A 193 -14.09 2.42 -2.62
N LEU A 194 -13.68 1.84 -3.74
CA LEU A 194 -12.67 2.40 -4.63
C LEU A 194 -13.12 3.74 -5.22
N HIS A 195 -14.37 3.82 -5.71
CA HIS A 195 -14.94 5.06 -6.20
C HIS A 195 -14.90 6.17 -5.15
N HIS A 196 -15.40 5.90 -3.95
CA HIS A 196 -15.37 6.89 -2.86
C HIS A 196 -13.92 7.21 -2.40
N ALA A 197 -13.03 6.22 -2.39
CA ALA A 197 -11.63 6.45 -2.02
C ALA A 197 -10.93 7.38 -3.01
N ARG A 198 -11.19 7.24 -4.31
CA ARG A 198 -10.65 8.14 -5.35
C ARG A 198 -11.13 9.58 -5.16
N LEU A 199 -12.42 9.78 -4.91
CA LEU A 199 -12.97 11.13 -4.67
C LEU A 199 -12.32 11.77 -3.44
N GLU A 200 -12.27 11.05 -2.31
CA GLU A 200 -11.68 11.55 -1.05
C GLU A 200 -10.18 11.81 -1.19
N PHE A 201 -9.46 10.93 -1.90
CA PHE A 201 -8.01 11.10 -2.15
C PHE A 201 -7.73 12.35 -2.98
N ASN A 202 -8.47 12.56 -4.07
CA ASN A 202 -8.32 13.74 -4.92
C ASN A 202 -8.62 15.03 -4.19
N GLU A 203 -9.70 15.06 -3.43
CA GLU A 203 -10.04 16.21 -2.60
C GLU A 203 -8.93 16.52 -1.59
N ALA A 204 -8.38 15.47 -0.94
CA ALA A 204 -7.25 15.62 -0.02
C ALA A 204 -5.99 16.16 -0.73
N MET A 205 -5.66 15.63 -1.91
CA MET A 205 -4.53 16.10 -2.72
C MET A 205 -4.70 17.56 -3.15
N GLN A 206 -5.88 17.95 -3.62
CA GLN A 206 -6.16 19.34 -4.02
C GLN A 206 -5.97 20.30 -2.84
N ARG A 207 -6.49 19.95 -1.65
CA ARG A 207 -6.32 20.77 -0.44
C ARG A 207 -4.83 20.90 -0.05
N LEU A 208 -4.07 19.79 -0.09
CA LEU A 208 -2.63 19.81 0.22
C LEU A 208 -1.82 20.65 -0.78
N LEU A 209 -2.18 20.64 -2.06
CA LEU A 209 -1.53 21.45 -3.09
C LEU A 209 -1.91 22.92 -2.99
N ALA A 210 -3.16 23.24 -2.64
CA ALA A 210 -3.64 24.61 -2.47
C ALA A 210 -2.95 25.33 -1.30
N THR A 211 -2.69 24.63 -0.19
CA THR A 211 -1.98 25.21 0.97
C THR A 211 -0.51 25.52 0.71
N ARG A 212 0.04 25.06 -0.42
CA ARG A 212 1.45 25.23 -0.81
C ARG A 212 1.69 26.26 -1.90
N ARG A 213 0.66 26.87 -2.49
CA ARG A 213 0.86 28.00 -3.43
C ARG A 213 1.43 29.18 -2.64
N PRO A 214 2.62 29.72 -3.02
CA PRO A 214 3.11 30.99 -2.48
C PRO A 214 2.13 32.07 -2.89
N GLY A 215 1.31 32.56 -1.96
CA GLY A 215 0.24 33.54 -2.22
C GLY A 215 -1.02 33.33 -1.36
N GLY A 216 -0.98 32.49 -0.33
CA GLY A 216 -2.04 32.40 0.68
C GLY A 216 -2.04 33.63 1.59
N PRO A 217 -3.18 33.97 2.28
CA PRO A 217 -3.49 35.27 2.89
C PRO A 217 -2.60 35.72 4.07
N TYR A 218 -1.42 35.15 4.27
CA TYR A 218 -0.45 35.52 5.31
C TYR A 218 0.96 35.80 4.74
N GLY A 219 1.04 36.24 3.50
CA GLY A 219 2.28 36.75 2.89
C GLY A 219 2.15 38.25 2.68
N SER A 220 2.39 39.03 3.70
CA SER A 220 2.68 40.46 3.56
C SER A 220 4.02 40.78 4.20
N PRO A 221 4.74 41.81 3.66
CA PRO A 221 6.18 42.01 3.65
C PRO A 221 6.82 42.20 5.01
#